data_1b7920f7707e1dc30cdf4fbe5e9a8c08
#
_entry.id   1b7920f7707e1dc30cdf4fbe5e9a8c08
#
_cell.length_a   1.000
_cell.length_b   1.000
_cell.length_c   1.000
_cell.angle_alpha   90.00
_cell.angle_beta   90.00
_cell.angle_gamma   90.00
#
_symmetry.space_group_name_H-M   'P 1'
#
loop_
_entity.id
_entity.type
_entity.pdbx_description
1 polymer ?
#
loop_
_entity_poly.entity_id
_entity_poly.type
_entity_poly.pdbx_seq_one_letter_code
_entity_poly.pdbx_strand_id
1 'polypeptide(L)'
;FAIRRQRQMCIRDSYISLPKFYIDFNDRKSRNSANDVKNEIIKLKNNGIVGLILDLRNNGGGALQTVVDMTGLFIEKGPIVQVKSTGNRKQILYDKDPQVVWDGPLVILMNKMSASASEILAGALQDYNRAVIIGNEKSFGKGTVQNVIDLNRFISNSSYDLGALKITTDKFYRINGESVQLEGVKSDIVI
;
A
#
# COMPACT_ATOMS: atom_id res chain seq x y z
N PHE A 1 -13.25 1.24 -10.72
CA PHE A 1 -12.65 -0.03 -10.28
C PHE A 1 -13.00 -0.21 -8.81
N ALA A 2 -13.97 -1.09 -8.53
CA ALA A 2 -14.48 -1.30 -7.20
C ALA A 2 -13.60 -2.30 -6.43
N ILE A 3 -13.38 -2.01 -5.14
CA ILE A 3 -13.02 -3.05 -4.16
C ILE A 3 -14.05 -4.18 -4.35
N ARG A 4 -13.60 -5.34 -4.79
CA ARG A 4 -14.50 -6.49 -4.94
C ARG A 4 -14.92 -6.96 -3.55
N ARG A 5 -16.25 -7.00 -3.38
CA ARG A 5 -16.98 -7.34 -2.17
C ARG A 5 -16.43 -8.57 -1.45
N GLN A 6 -16.23 -8.37 -0.17
CA GLN A 6 -16.74 -9.08 0.97
C GLN A 6 -17.45 -10.42 0.66
N ARG A 7 -16.82 -11.52 1.05
CA ARG A 7 -17.50 -12.75 1.41
C ARG A 7 -17.30 -12.94 2.92
N GLN A 8 -18.40 -13.04 3.66
CA GLN A 8 -18.36 -13.64 4.99
C GLN A 8 -17.97 -15.11 4.79
N MET A 9 -16.73 -15.43 5.14
CA MET A 9 -16.31 -16.81 5.28
C MET A 9 -16.43 -17.15 6.75
N CYS A 10 -17.27 -18.13 7.08
CA CYS A 10 -17.53 -18.62 8.44
C CYS A 10 -17.83 -17.52 9.47
N ILE A 11 -19.09 -17.17 9.55
CA ILE A 11 -19.83 -16.49 10.63
C ILE A 11 -19.28 -15.15 11.16
N ARG A 12 -17.94 -14.85 11.21
CA ARG A 12 -17.39 -13.63 11.81
C ARG A 12 -16.09 -13.10 11.20
N ASP A 13 -15.52 -13.74 10.17
CA ASP A 13 -14.33 -13.24 9.49
C ASP A 13 -14.69 -12.47 8.24
N SER A 14 -13.87 -11.47 7.89
CA SER A 14 -14.12 -10.64 6.73
C SER A 14 -12.93 -10.56 5.80
N TYR A 15 -13.23 -10.50 4.53
CA TYR A 15 -12.28 -10.49 3.44
C TYR A 15 -12.46 -9.22 2.60
N ILE A 16 -11.38 -8.45 2.44
CA ILE A 16 -11.31 -7.29 1.56
C ILE A 16 -10.26 -7.57 0.48
N SER A 17 -10.67 -7.57 -0.78
CA SER A 17 -9.74 -7.64 -1.92
C SER A 17 -9.39 -6.23 -2.40
N LEU A 18 -8.11 -5.89 -2.37
CA LEU A 18 -7.59 -4.61 -2.84
C LEU A 18 -6.74 -4.82 -4.11
N PRO A 19 -7.28 -4.55 -5.30
CA PRO A 19 -6.58 -4.81 -6.57
C PRO A 19 -5.49 -3.77 -6.88
N LYS A 20 -5.56 -2.54 -6.31
CA LYS A 20 -4.62 -1.46 -6.57
C LYS A 20 -4.72 -0.36 -5.51
N PHE A 21 -3.60 0.32 -5.23
CA PHE A 21 -3.59 1.56 -4.43
C PHE A 21 -3.87 2.75 -5.35
N TYR A 22 -5.14 3.12 -5.48
CA TYR A 22 -5.60 4.20 -6.35
C TYR A 22 -5.87 5.50 -5.61
N ILE A 23 -5.66 6.60 -6.31
CA ILE A 23 -6.00 7.98 -5.93
C ILE A 23 -6.19 8.78 -7.22
N ASP A 24 -7.05 9.79 -7.18
CA ASP A 24 -7.08 10.83 -8.19
C ASP A 24 -6.09 11.95 -7.82
N PHE A 25 -5.08 12.15 -8.63
CA PHE A 25 -4.06 13.19 -8.38
C PHE A 25 -4.55 14.60 -8.70
N ASN A 26 -5.63 14.73 -9.48
CA ASN A 26 -6.19 16.02 -9.89
C ASN A 26 -7.25 16.52 -8.90
N ASP A 27 -7.90 15.61 -8.18
CA ASP A 27 -8.88 15.92 -7.15
C ASP A 27 -8.58 15.20 -5.84
N ARG A 28 -7.98 15.90 -4.88
CA ARG A 28 -7.64 15.36 -3.55
C ARG A 28 -8.87 15.00 -2.71
N LYS A 29 -10.05 15.49 -3.04
CA LYS A 29 -11.32 15.14 -2.39
C LYS A 29 -11.97 13.92 -3.02
N SER A 30 -11.44 13.49 -4.16
CA SER A 30 -11.90 12.32 -4.88
C SER A 30 -11.66 11.04 -4.10
N ARG A 31 -12.31 10.01 -4.56
CA ARG A 31 -12.24 8.66 -4.02
C ARG A 31 -10.82 8.09 -4.07
N ASN A 32 -10.35 7.50 -2.98
CA ASN A 32 -9.07 6.80 -2.93
C ASN A 32 -9.21 5.47 -2.17
N SER A 33 -8.27 4.56 -2.40
CA SER A 33 -8.36 3.22 -1.85
C SER A 33 -8.22 3.16 -0.32
N ALA A 34 -7.51 4.09 0.32
CA ALA A 34 -7.41 4.12 1.78
C ALA A 34 -8.76 4.45 2.42
N ASN A 35 -9.45 5.47 1.90
CA ASN A 35 -10.79 5.84 2.38
C ASN A 35 -11.82 4.74 2.12
N ASP A 36 -11.74 4.08 0.96
CA ASP A 36 -12.66 2.99 0.64
C ASP A 36 -12.45 1.79 1.57
N VAL A 37 -11.20 1.39 1.82
CA VAL A 37 -10.89 0.33 2.80
C VAL A 37 -11.33 0.72 4.21
N LYS A 38 -11.07 1.98 4.63
CA LYS A 38 -11.56 2.50 5.92
C LYS A 38 -13.07 2.32 6.07
N ASN A 39 -13.83 2.75 5.06
CA ASN A 39 -15.28 2.68 5.07
C ASN A 39 -15.79 1.22 5.11
N GLU A 40 -15.14 0.32 4.37
CA GLU A 40 -15.50 -1.10 4.41
C GLU A 40 -15.17 -1.73 5.78
N ILE A 41 -14.03 -1.42 6.38
CA ILE A 41 -13.68 -1.88 7.74
C ILE A 41 -14.74 -1.41 8.76
N ILE A 42 -15.16 -0.13 8.70
CA ILE A 42 -16.18 0.40 9.60
C ILE A 42 -17.50 -0.35 9.46
N LYS A 43 -17.94 -0.63 8.23
CA LYS A 43 -19.16 -1.43 7.98
C LYS A 43 -19.02 -2.84 8.55
N LEU A 44 -17.86 -3.47 8.37
CA LEU A 44 -17.57 -4.80 8.86
C LEU A 44 -17.55 -4.86 10.39
N LYS A 45 -16.93 -3.87 11.06
CA LYS A 45 -16.97 -3.74 12.53
C LYS A 45 -18.41 -3.67 13.05
N ASN A 46 -19.27 -2.90 12.38
CA ASN A 46 -20.68 -2.80 12.75
C ASN A 46 -21.44 -4.15 12.59
N ASN A 47 -20.91 -5.06 11.76
CA ASN A 47 -21.44 -6.41 11.58
C ASN A 47 -20.81 -7.43 12.55
N GLY A 48 -19.94 -6.99 13.48
CA GLY A 48 -19.38 -7.82 14.54
C GLY A 48 -18.30 -8.80 14.08
N ILE A 49 -17.47 -8.43 13.10
CA ILE A 49 -16.34 -9.27 12.68
C ILE A 49 -15.33 -9.46 13.80
N VAL A 50 -14.64 -10.59 13.79
CA VAL A 50 -13.59 -10.93 14.75
C VAL A 50 -12.20 -11.01 14.13
N GLY A 51 -12.09 -11.05 12.80
CA GLY A 51 -10.84 -11.08 12.05
C GLY A 51 -10.99 -10.44 10.67
N LEU A 52 -9.90 -9.92 10.14
CA LEU A 52 -9.84 -9.28 8.83
C LEU A 52 -8.75 -9.89 7.97
N ILE A 53 -9.11 -10.26 6.74
CA ILE A 53 -8.18 -10.66 5.69
C ILE A 53 -8.14 -9.54 4.66
N LEU A 54 -6.96 -8.96 4.43
CA LEU A 54 -6.70 -8.01 3.36
C LEU A 54 -5.92 -8.72 2.24
N ASP A 55 -6.55 -8.91 1.10
CA ASP A 55 -5.94 -9.60 -0.03
C ASP A 55 -5.28 -8.62 -1.00
N LEU A 56 -3.95 -8.71 -1.06
CA LEU A 56 -3.08 -7.94 -1.95
C LEU A 56 -2.52 -8.81 -3.09
N ARG A 57 -3.00 -10.03 -3.28
CA ARG A 57 -2.53 -10.87 -4.38
C ARG A 57 -2.84 -10.21 -5.73
N ASN A 58 -1.85 -10.24 -6.62
CA ASN A 58 -1.89 -9.56 -7.93
C ASN A 58 -1.98 -8.03 -7.87
N ASN A 59 -1.76 -7.43 -6.70
CA ASN A 59 -1.74 -5.98 -6.55
C ASN A 59 -0.33 -5.45 -6.80
N GLY A 60 -0.08 -4.87 -7.97
CA GLY A 60 1.21 -4.28 -8.38
C GLY A 60 1.56 -2.95 -7.70
N GLY A 61 0.79 -2.52 -6.69
CA GLY A 61 1.02 -1.28 -5.95
C GLY A 61 0.16 -0.11 -6.41
N GLY A 62 0.70 1.09 -6.36
CA GLY A 62 0.03 2.35 -6.72
C GLY A 62 0.59 3.56 -5.97
N ALA A 63 -0.28 4.46 -5.52
CA ALA A 63 0.10 5.72 -4.93
C ALA A 63 0.77 5.56 -3.55
N LEU A 64 1.93 6.20 -3.38
CA LEU A 64 2.71 6.13 -2.15
C LEU A 64 1.97 6.76 -0.95
N GLN A 65 1.32 7.91 -1.15
CA GLN A 65 0.56 8.53 -0.06
C GLN A 65 -0.59 7.63 0.41
N THR A 66 -1.29 7.01 -0.52
CA THR A 66 -2.42 6.13 -0.19
C THR A 66 -2.00 4.92 0.64
N VAL A 67 -0.80 4.37 0.41
CA VAL A 67 -0.33 3.25 1.24
C VAL A 67 0.06 3.70 2.64
N VAL A 68 0.60 4.91 2.80
CA VAL A 68 0.86 5.49 4.13
C VAL A 68 -0.45 5.64 4.90
N ASP A 69 -1.45 6.29 4.29
CA ASP A 69 -2.77 6.49 4.90
C ASP A 69 -3.46 5.16 5.23
N MET A 70 -3.33 4.16 4.36
CA MET A 70 -3.91 2.83 4.58
C MET A 70 -3.23 2.06 5.70
N THR A 71 -1.91 2.16 5.84
CA THR A 71 -1.17 1.52 6.93
C THR A 71 -1.62 2.10 8.28
N GLY A 72 -1.87 3.41 8.34
CA GLY A 72 -2.40 4.10 9.53
C GLY A 72 -3.76 3.61 9.99
N LEU A 73 -4.54 2.91 9.16
CA LEU A 73 -5.80 2.30 9.60
C LEU A 73 -5.60 1.18 10.65
N PHE A 74 -4.38 0.65 10.77
CA PHE A 74 -4.04 -0.52 11.55
C PHE A 74 -3.04 -0.28 12.69
N ILE A 75 -2.40 0.89 12.74
CA ILE A 75 -1.43 1.29 13.78
C ILE A 75 -1.84 2.61 14.40
N GLU A 76 -1.39 2.91 15.62
CA GLU A 76 -1.70 4.21 16.25
C GLU A 76 -1.01 5.38 15.53
N LYS A 77 0.28 5.31 15.35
CA LYS A 77 1.09 6.28 14.60
C LYS A 77 2.52 5.77 14.47
N GLY A 78 3.25 6.26 13.51
CA GLY A 78 4.67 5.93 13.40
C GLY A 78 5.21 5.96 11.98
N PRO A 79 6.50 5.61 11.80
CA PRO A 79 7.12 5.53 10.49
C PRO A 79 6.55 4.35 9.68
N ILE A 80 6.29 4.57 8.41
CA ILE A 80 5.74 3.55 7.51
C ILE A 80 6.79 3.08 6.50
N VAL A 81 7.54 4.03 5.92
CA VAL A 81 8.50 3.75 4.87
C VAL A 81 9.57 4.83 4.84
N GLN A 82 10.80 4.44 4.54
CA GLN A 82 11.89 5.35 4.28
C GLN A 82 12.07 5.50 2.76
N VAL A 83 12.15 6.72 2.26
CA VAL A 83 12.37 7.03 0.85
C VAL A 83 13.71 7.74 0.71
N LYS A 84 14.53 7.27 -0.24
CA LYS A 84 15.83 7.87 -0.55
C LYS A 84 15.83 8.34 -2.00
N SER A 85 15.91 9.65 -2.18
CA SER A 85 15.97 10.31 -3.48
C SER A 85 17.40 10.42 -4.00
N THR A 86 17.55 10.70 -5.30
CA THR A 86 18.81 11.09 -5.93
C THR A 86 19.43 12.25 -5.12
N GLY A 87 20.76 12.20 -4.89
CA GLY A 87 21.45 13.18 -4.03
C GLY A 87 21.41 12.85 -2.53
N ASN A 88 21.12 11.60 -2.17
CA ASN A 88 21.12 11.09 -0.79
C ASN A 88 20.10 11.73 0.19
N ARG A 89 19.13 12.50 -0.29
CA ARG A 89 18.06 13.02 0.56
C ARG A 89 17.21 11.86 1.04
N LYS A 90 17.15 11.68 2.35
CA LYS A 90 16.33 10.66 3.02
C LYS A 90 15.09 11.31 3.62
N GLN A 91 13.94 10.75 3.36
CA GLN A 91 12.65 11.14 3.94
C GLN A 91 12.01 9.91 4.56
N ILE A 92 11.44 10.07 5.75
CA ILE A 92 10.63 9.05 6.39
C ILE A 92 9.18 9.52 6.31
N LEU A 93 8.33 8.67 5.75
CA LEU A 93 6.89 8.92 5.72
C LEU A 93 6.25 8.28 6.94
N TYR A 94 5.42 9.06 7.61
CA TYR A 94 4.78 8.71 8.88
C TYR A 94 3.27 8.73 8.75
N ASP A 95 2.62 7.81 9.44
CA ASP A 95 1.27 8.05 9.90
C ASP A 95 1.29 8.97 11.13
N LYS A 96 0.46 10.01 11.09
CA LYS A 96 0.34 11.03 12.14
C LYS A 96 -0.95 10.93 12.92
N ASP A 97 -1.92 10.16 12.42
CA ASP A 97 -3.22 9.97 13.04
C ASP A 97 -3.14 8.85 14.10
N PRO A 98 -3.39 9.13 15.38
CA PRO A 98 -3.39 8.09 16.41
C PRO A 98 -4.61 7.16 16.34
N GLN A 99 -5.54 7.39 15.41
CA GLN A 99 -6.81 6.68 15.36
C GLN A 99 -6.67 5.33 14.61
N VAL A 100 -6.69 4.24 15.35
CA VAL A 100 -6.73 2.90 14.76
C VAL A 100 -8.16 2.55 14.35
N VAL A 101 -8.36 2.20 13.08
CA VAL A 101 -9.67 1.80 12.56
C VAL A 101 -9.95 0.33 12.83
N TRP A 102 -8.94 -0.53 12.70
CA TRP A 102 -9.00 -1.97 13.01
C TRP A 102 -7.83 -2.40 13.88
N ASP A 103 -8.13 -2.85 15.08
CA ASP A 103 -7.19 -3.32 16.10
C ASP A 103 -7.24 -4.85 16.34
N GLY A 104 -8.22 -5.55 15.73
CA GLY A 104 -8.38 -7.00 15.82
C GLY A 104 -7.37 -7.78 14.97
N PRO A 105 -7.46 -9.13 14.95
CA PRO A 105 -6.60 -9.99 14.13
C PRO A 105 -6.60 -9.58 12.65
N LEU A 106 -5.40 -9.50 12.04
CA LEU A 106 -5.21 -9.08 10.66
C LEU A 106 -4.29 -10.05 9.93
N VAL A 107 -4.76 -10.53 8.79
CA VAL A 107 -3.99 -11.33 7.83
C VAL A 107 -3.87 -10.57 6.53
N ILE A 108 -2.68 -10.57 5.95
CA ILE A 108 -2.43 -10.03 4.60
C ILE A 108 -2.06 -11.18 3.67
N LEU A 109 -2.81 -11.33 2.58
CA LEU A 109 -2.49 -12.31 1.53
C LEU A 109 -1.62 -11.65 0.46
N MET A 110 -0.50 -12.28 0.13
CA MET A 110 0.42 -11.82 -0.92
C MET A 110 0.81 -12.94 -1.89
N ASN A 111 1.23 -12.57 -3.08
CA ASN A 111 1.85 -13.46 -4.04
C ASN A 111 3.01 -12.78 -4.78
N LYS A 112 3.66 -13.48 -5.71
CA LYS A 112 4.78 -12.97 -6.51
C LYS A 112 4.45 -11.74 -7.36
N MET A 113 3.16 -11.40 -7.53
CA MET A 113 2.71 -10.22 -8.26
C MET A 113 2.37 -9.04 -7.33
N SER A 114 2.39 -9.25 -6.02
CA SER A 114 2.24 -8.18 -5.03
C SER A 114 3.51 -7.34 -4.98
N ALA A 115 3.43 -6.06 -5.36
CA ALA A 115 4.62 -5.23 -5.59
C ALA A 115 4.47 -3.80 -5.05
N SER A 116 5.62 -3.14 -4.81
CA SER A 116 5.69 -1.70 -4.52
C SER A 116 4.84 -1.30 -3.28
N ALA A 117 3.74 -0.53 -3.43
CA ALA A 117 2.88 -0.13 -2.32
C ALA A 117 2.33 -1.33 -1.51
N SER A 118 2.06 -2.47 -2.17
CA SER A 118 1.69 -3.71 -1.47
C SER A 118 2.81 -4.20 -0.55
N GLU A 119 4.06 -4.07 -0.98
CA GLU A 119 5.24 -4.46 -0.20
C GLU A 119 5.51 -3.47 0.94
N ILE A 120 5.21 -2.19 0.73
CA ILE A 120 5.30 -1.17 1.78
C ILE A 120 4.28 -1.47 2.89
N LEU A 121 3.00 -1.71 2.54
CA LEU A 121 1.97 -2.02 3.52
C LEU A 121 2.30 -3.29 4.31
N ALA A 122 2.55 -4.39 3.61
CA ALA A 122 2.83 -5.67 4.24
C ALA A 122 4.10 -5.63 5.08
N GLY A 123 5.19 -5.05 4.55
CA GLY A 123 6.45 -4.91 5.26
C GLY A 123 6.34 -4.06 6.52
N ALA A 124 5.64 -2.91 6.45
CA ALA A 124 5.43 -2.07 7.62
C ALA A 124 4.60 -2.78 8.69
N LEU A 125 3.47 -3.41 8.33
CA LEU A 125 2.63 -4.12 9.29
C LEU A 125 3.30 -5.38 9.86
N GLN A 126 4.18 -6.03 9.10
CA GLN A 126 5.04 -7.11 9.59
C GLN A 126 6.07 -6.59 10.59
N ASP A 127 6.77 -5.48 10.29
CA ASP A 127 7.74 -4.85 11.18
C ASP A 127 7.11 -4.39 12.51
N TYR A 128 5.85 -3.98 12.49
CA TYR A 128 5.07 -3.66 13.68
C TYR A 128 4.50 -4.88 14.41
N ASN A 129 4.71 -6.10 13.91
CA ASN A 129 4.05 -7.32 14.39
C ASN A 129 2.51 -7.18 14.43
N ARG A 130 1.96 -6.39 13.50
CA ARG A 130 0.54 -6.04 13.48
C ARG A 130 -0.29 -6.99 12.62
N ALA A 131 0.31 -7.61 11.61
CA ALA A 131 -0.35 -8.54 10.71
C ALA A 131 0.49 -9.79 10.48
N VAL A 132 -0.17 -10.90 10.19
CA VAL A 132 0.45 -12.13 9.68
C VAL A 132 0.41 -12.09 8.15
N ILE A 133 1.56 -12.26 7.51
CA ILE A 133 1.68 -12.29 6.05
C ILE A 133 1.63 -13.74 5.57
N ILE A 134 0.67 -14.06 4.71
CA ILE A 134 0.44 -15.42 4.19
C ILE A 134 0.49 -15.40 2.65
N GLY A 135 1.17 -16.36 2.06
CA GLY A 135 1.17 -16.54 0.61
C GLY A 135 2.42 -17.19 0.04
N ASN A 136 2.89 -16.74 -1.12
CA ASN A 136 4.11 -17.26 -1.70
C ASN A 136 5.32 -16.93 -0.80
N GLU A 137 6.42 -17.66 -0.96
CA GLU A 137 7.66 -17.49 -0.19
C GLU A 137 8.06 -16.01 -0.07
N LYS A 138 7.90 -15.23 -1.14
CA LYS A 138 8.14 -13.79 -1.17
C LYS A 138 7.25 -13.08 -2.19
N SER A 139 7.11 -11.77 -2.00
CA SER A 139 6.48 -10.86 -2.94
C SER A 139 7.37 -10.55 -4.15
N PHE A 140 7.01 -9.57 -4.96
CA PHE A 140 7.70 -9.25 -6.22
C PHE A 140 9.15 -8.77 -6.03
N GLY A 141 9.42 -7.91 -5.06
CA GLY A 141 10.75 -7.31 -4.84
C GLY A 141 10.98 -6.02 -5.61
N LYS A 142 10.01 -5.10 -5.65
CA LYS A 142 10.16 -3.77 -6.26
C LYS A 142 10.38 -2.70 -5.20
N GLY A 143 11.63 -2.36 -4.92
CA GLY A 143 12.05 -1.34 -3.95
C GLY A 143 12.27 0.06 -4.54
N THR A 144 11.63 0.40 -5.67
CA THR A 144 11.83 1.68 -6.37
C THR A 144 10.51 2.44 -6.53
N VAL A 145 10.61 3.78 -6.51
CA VAL A 145 9.51 4.71 -6.79
C VAL A 145 9.69 5.29 -8.19
N GLN A 146 8.63 5.28 -8.97
CA GLN A 146 8.58 5.84 -10.31
C GLN A 146 7.67 7.04 -10.34
N ASN A 147 8.14 8.12 -10.98
CA ASN A 147 7.37 9.32 -11.25
C ASN A 147 7.06 9.44 -12.75
N VAL A 148 5.88 9.96 -13.03
CA VAL A 148 5.46 10.33 -14.40
C VAL A 148 5.61 11.82 -14.53
N ILE A 149 6.48 12.25 -15.43
CA ILE A 149 6.77 13.67 -15.70
C ILE A 149 6.11 14.04 -17.01
N ASP A 150 5.15 14.93 -16.96
CA ASP A 150 4.54 15.52 -18.16
C ASP A 150 5.56 16.43 -18.84
N LEU A 151 5.94 16.08 -20.06
CA LEU A 151 6.96 16.82 -20.84
C LEU A 151 6.43 18.15 -21.38
N ASN A 152 5.12 18.31 -21.50
CA ASN A 152 4.51 19.55 -21.94
C ASN A 152 4.76 20.74 -20.97
N ARG A 153 5.12 20.44 -19.71
CA ARG A 153 5.47 21.47 -18.73
C ARG A 153 6.78 22.19 -19.01
N PHE A 154 7.65 21.64 -19.87
CA PHE A 154 8.98 22.18 -20.15
C PHE A 154 9.03 23.04 -21.42
N ILE A 155 8.00 23.00 -22.27
CA ILE A 155 7.94 23.75 -23.52
C ILE A 155 6.64 24.53 -23.56
N SER A 156 6.75 25.85 -23.39
CA SER A 156 5.64 26.77 -23.60
C SER A 156 5.42 26.95 -25.11
N ASN A 157 4.20 26.76 -25.59
CA ASN A 157 3.79 26.92 -26.99
C ASN A 157 4.20 25.80 -27.98
N SER A 158 4.34 24.58 -27.56
CA SER A 158 4.40 23.44 -28.48
C SER A 158 3.00 23.20 -29.08
N SER A 159 2.92 23.09 -30.40
CA SER A 159 1.71 22.61 -31.10
C SER A 159 1.58 21.07 -31.05
N TYR A 160 2.56 20.40 -30.50
CA TYR A 160 2.62 18.93 -30.38
C TYR A 160 2.52 18.52 -28.93
N ASP A 161 1.76 17.44 -28.67
CA ASP A 161 1.78 16.76 -27.38
C ASP A 161 3.10 15.97 -27.26
N LEU A 162 3.92 16.34 -26.27
CA LEU A 162 5.21 15.70 -26.00
C LEU A 162 5.06 14.43 -25.13
N GLY A 163 3.84 14.16 -24.64
CA GLY A 163 3.56 13.03 -23.78
C GLY A 163 4.21 13.13 -22.41
N ALA A 164 4.47 11.97 -21.79
CA ALA A 164 5.00 11.89 -20.44
C ALA A 164 6.13 10.87 -20.33
N LEU A 165 7.12 11.20 -19.50
CA LEU A 165 8.26 10.34 -19.19
C LEU A 165 8.06 9.65 -17.84
N LYS A 166 8.10 8.30 -17.81
CA LYS A 166 8.09 7.51 -16.59
C LYS A 166 9.52 7.13 -16.22
N ILE A 167 10.01 7.68 -15.11
CA ILE A 167 11.38 7.45 -14.64
C ILE A 167 11.40 6.99 -13.19
N THR A 168 12.45 6.24 -12.84
CA THR A 168 12.75 5.88 -11.45
C THR A 168 13.54 7.02 -10.81
N THR A 169 13.00 7.61 -9.75
CA THR A 169 13.60 8.76 -9.05
C THR A 169 14.08 8.42 -7.66
N ASP A 170 13.45 7.44 -7.01
CA ASP A 170 13.71 7.15 -5.61
C ASP A 170 13.79 5.64 -5.35
N LYS A 171 14.41 5.28 -4.24
CA LYS A 171 14.35 3.95 -3.63
C LYS A 171 13.61 4.05 -2.31
N PHE A 172 12.90 2.99 -1.95
CA PHE A 172 12.31 2.91 -0.63
C PHE A 172 12.87 1.72 0.17
N TYR A 173 12.75 1.85 1.47
CA TYR A 173 13.25 0.89 2.46
C TYR A 173 12.19 0.69 3.54
N ARG A 174 12.19 -0.47 4.15
CA ARG A 174 11.39 -0.77 5.34
C ARG A 174 11.77 0.15 6.50
N ILE A 175 10.96 0.19 7.54
CA ILE A 175 11.23 0.99 8.74
C ILE A 175 12.49 0.52 9.48
N ASN A 176 12.81 -0.77 9.41
CA ASN A 176 14.05 -1.36 9.95
C ASN A 176 15.30 -1.03 9.10
N GLY A 177 15.14 -0.43 7.91
CA GLY A 177 16.22 -0.07 6.99
C GLY A 177 16.49 -1.11 5.89
N GLU A 178 15.86 -2.25 5.90
CA GLU A 178 16.02 -3.28 4.87
C GLU A 178 15.40 -2.86 3.54
N SER A 179 16.00 -3.32 2.45
CA SER A 179 15.47 -3.11 1.10
C SER A 179 14.57 -4.28 0.69
N VAL A 180 13.44 -3.99 0.08
CA VAL A 180 12.63 -5.01 -0.58
C VAL A 180 13.07 -5.27 -2.03
N GLN A 181 14.04 -4.51 -2.56
CA GLN A 181 14.49 -4.67 -3.95
C GLN A 181 15.10 -6.06 -4.17
N LEU A 182 14.52 -6.83 -5.08
CA LEU A 182 14.82 -8.23 -5.40
C LEU A 182 14.50 -9.25 -4.29
N GLU A 183 14.46 -8.81 -3.02
CA GLU A 183 14.20 -9.66 -1.86
C GLU A 183 12.69 -9.86 -1.60
N GLY A 184 11.88 -8.84 -1.87
CA GLY A 184 10.46 -8.84 -1.55
C GLY A 184 10.18 -8.78 -0.05
N VAL A 185 8.92 -8.95 0.32
CA VAL A 185 8.47 -9.23 1.68
C VAL A 185 8.29 -10.74 1.79
N LYS A 186 8.95 -11.37 2.74
CA LYS A 186 8.83 -12.81 3.00
C LYS A 186 7.54 -13.08 3.77
N SER A 187 6.79 -14.12 3.37
CA SER A 187 5.60 -14.53 4.10
C SER A 187 5.98 -15.18 5.42
N ASP A 188 5.18 -14.93 6.45
CA ASP A 188 5.30 -15.61 7.74
C ASP A 188 4.80 -17.05 7.63
N ILE A 189 3.79 -17.27 6.76
CA ILE A 189 3.26 -18.60 6.42
C ILE A 189 3.25 -18.75 4.89
N VAL A 190 3.95 -19.74 4.40
CA VAL A 190 4.05 -20.06 2.97
C VAL A 190 3.00 -21.11 2.59
N ILE A 191 2.26 -20.83 1.50
CA ILE A 191 1.23 -21.72 0.94
C ILE A 191 1.36 -21.85 -0.58
#